data_c87d937a2c6c3c5313f5d97d260ec52f
#
_entry.id   c87d937a2c6c3c5313f5d97d260ec52f
#
_cell.length_a   1.000
_cell.length_b   1.000
_cell.length_c   1.000
_cell.angle_alpha   90.00
_cell.angle_beta   90.00
_cell.angle_gamma   90.00
#
_symmetry.space_group_name_H-M   'P 1'
#
loop_
_entity.id
_entity.type
_entity.pdbx_description
1 polymer ?
#
loop_
_entity_poly.entity_id
_entity_poly.type
_entity_poly.pdbx_seq_one_letter_code
_entity_poly.pdbx_strand_id
1 'polypeptide(L)'
;MFQNTVLPWLARWIGPKTALLMVTVVWGGTFVVVKFGLTLSSPMFFVACRFLVAALAIGLLSYQSLKRTTKADLIAAMAIGLSITGGYGAQTVGMQYITSSESAFITALYVPLVPFILFLVFKKVPHYMTCIGALVAFMGLVVLSGGGSNSQTMNFGHIITALSTIALAIEIILISHFAPNVNLKNVTILQLFFAAVFAFISMPIVGETELPEFSWALVGIIGGLSMASAIIQLTMNWAQRSVDSSTAAIIYAGEPVWAGIIGRIAGERLPAMALLGGVLVVIGLLLSELRPKRKKALIETPAEQVKDALEK
;
A
#
# COMPACT_ATOMS: atom_id res chain seq x y z
N MET A 1 3.54 27.87 -4.14
CA MET A 1 2.82 26.59 -4.15
C MET A 1 3.54 25.44 -3.43
N PHE A 2 4.82 25.57 -3.06
CA PHE A 2 5.65 24.52 -2.43
C PHE A 2 5.84 24.64 -0.90
N GLN A 3 5.14 25.56 -0.22
CA GLN A 3 5.42 25.91 1.19
C GLN A 3 4.82 24.93 2.23
N ASN A 4 4.07 23.91 1.83
CA ASN A 4 3.36 23.01 2.77
C ASN A 4 3.85 21.54 2.74
N THR A 5 5.02 21.24 2.22
CA THR A 5 5.59 19.90 2.26
C THR A 5 6.38 19.68 3.55
N VAL A 6 6.19 18.54 4.20
CA VAL A 6 6.92 18.16 5.44
C VAL A 6 8.42 17.96 5.16
N LEU A 7 8.75 17.69 3.88
CA LEU A 7 10.13 17.50 3.40
C LEU A 7 10.40 18.39 2.17
N PRO A 8 10.40 19.75 2.34
CA PRO A 8 10.52 20.66 1.21
C PRO A 8 11.83 20.53 0.44
N TRP A 9 12.91 20.08 1.07
CA TRP A 9 14.21 19.85 0.45
C TRP A 9 14.21 18.56 -0.40
N LEU A 10 13.55 17.49 0.06
CA LEU A 10 13.44 16.22 -0.68
C LEU A 10 12.61 16.41 -1.96
N ALA A 11 11.50 17.14 -1.84
CA ALA A 11 10.63 17.47 -2.97
C ALA A 11 11.32 18.31 -4.06
N ARG A 12 12.43 18.95 -3.74
CA ARG A 12 13.23 19.77 -4.66
C ARG A 12 14.14 18.92 -5.56
N TRP A 13 14.56 17.74 -5.06
CA TRP A 13 15.54 16.88 -5.70
C TRP A 13 14.96 15.56 -6.22
N ILE A 14 13.88 15.10 -5.61
CA ILE A 14 13.28 13.80 -5.91
C ILE A 14 11.85 14.00 -6.42
N GLY A 15 11.59 13.51 -7.64
CA GLY A 15 10.25 13.54 -8.21
C GLY A 15 9.27 12.61 -7.46
N PRO A 16 7.95 12.88 -7.53
CA PRO A 16 6.94 12.10 -6.82
C PRO A 16 7.03 10.58 -7.08
N LYS A 17 7.24 10.17 -8.31
CA LYS A 17 7.37 8.75 -8.68
C LYS A 17 8.61 8.09 -8.06
N THR A 18 9.74 8.80 -8.04
CA THR A 18 10.98 8.31 -7.42
C THR A 18 10.82 8.18 -5.91
N ALA A 19 10.12 9.12 -5.28
CA ALA A 19 9.82 9.05 -3.84
C ALA A 19 8.94 7.84 -3.51
N LEU A 20 7.92 7.53 -4.33
CA LEU A 20 7.12 6.32 -4.16
C LEU A 20 7.93 5.04 -4.34
N LEU A 21 8.88 5.03 -5.29
CA LEU A 21 9.79 3.89 -5.46
C LEU A 21 10.68 3.69 -4.22
N MET A 22 11.19 4.77 -3.62
CA MET A 22 11.97 4.69 -2.36
C MET A 22 11.11 4.17 -1.20
N VAL A 23 9.83 4.54 -1.15
CA VAL A 23 8.88 4.02 -0.17
C VAL A 23 8.78 2.51 -0.24
N THR A 24 8.82 1.89 -1.43
CA THR A 24 8.72 0.43 -1.55
C THR A 24 9.86 -0.32 -0.86
N VAL A 25 11.08 0.26 -0.85
CA VAL A 25 12.23 -0.32 -0.16
C VAL A 25 12.00 -0.34 1.35
N VAL A 26 11.56 0.81 1.91
CA VAL A 26 11.25 0.93 3.33
C VAL A 26 10.11 0.00 3.69
N TRP A 27 9.04 0.00 2.88
CA TRP A 27 7.84 -0.80 3.11
C TRP A 27 8.13 -2.30 3.08
N GLY A 28 8.88 -2.79 2.06
CA GLY A 28 9.32 -4.18 2.00
C GLY A 28 10.09 -4.62 3.24
N GLY A 29 10.95 -3.75 3.78
CA GLY A 29 11.66 -4.01 5.04
C GLY A 29 10.75 -4.10 6.27
N THR A 30 9.60 -3.38 6.27
CA THR A 30 8.70 -3.40 7.42
C THR A 30 8.07 -4.77 7.65
N PHE A 31 7.90 -5.62 6.63
CA PHE A 31 7.31 -6.96 6.79
C PHE A 31 8.08 -7.84 7.77
N VAL A 32 9.40 -7.91 7.62
CA VAL A 32 10.27 -8.69 8.52
C VAL A 32 10.19 -8.14 9.95
N VAL A 33 10.21 -6.81 10.11
CA VAL A 33 10.14 -6.18 11.43
C VAL A 33 8.77 -6.40 12.08
N VAL A 34 7.66 -6.33 11.30
CA VAL A 34 6.32 -6.67 11.78
C VAL A 34 6.26 -8.14 12.21
N LYS A 35 6.77 -9.06 11.40
CA LYS A 35 6.79 -10.50 11.74
C LYS A 35 7.50 -10.76 13.06
N PHE A 36 8.63 -10.05 13.30
CA PHE A 36 9.32 -10.12 14.58
C PHE A 36 8.51 -9.49 15.72
N GLY A 37 7.87 -8.34 15.49
CA GLY A 37 7.01 -7.67 16.47
C GLY A 37 5.84 -8.54 16.94
N LEU A 38 5.30 -9.40 16.04
CA LEU A 38 4.23 -10.34 16.36
C LEU A 38 4.64 -11.48 17.31
N THR A 39 5.93 -11.67 17.58
CA THR A 39 6.38 -12.59 18.65
C THR A 39 6.24 -11.96 20.04
N LEU A 40 6.03 -10.65 20.12
CA LEU A 40 5.99 -9.87 21.36
C LEU A 40 4.62 -9.22 21.62
N SER A 41 3.71 -9.24 20.64
CA SER A 41 2.44 -8.52 20.71
C SER A 41 1.37 -9.14 19.82
N SER A 42 0.11 -8.94 20.19
CA SER A 42 -1.03 -9.28 19.35
C SER A 42 -1.12 -8.34 18.14
N PRO A 43 -1.67 -8.81 16.99
CA PRO A 43 -1.71 -8.06 15.75
C PRO A 43 -2.37 -6.69 15.81
N MET A 44 -3.59 -6.61 16.34
CA MET A 44 -4.34 -5.35 16.35
C MET A 44 -3.77 -4.34 17.34
N PHE A 45 -3.33 -4.79 18.51
CA PHE A 45 -2.61 -3.93 19.44
C PHE A 45 -1.35 -3.34 18.80
N PHE A 46 -0.58 -4.19 18.10
CA PHE A 46 0.63 -3.78 17.41
C PHE A 46 0.35 -2.71 16.34
N VAL A 47 -0.66 -2.94 15.49
CA VAL A 47 -1.10 -2.00 14.44
C VAL A 47 -1.59 -0.70 15.07
N ALA A 48 -2.39 -0.78 16.14
CA ALA A 48 -2.92 0.39 16.83
C ALA A 48 -1.81 1.27 17.41
N CYS A 49 -0.87 0.68 18.16
CA CYS A 49 0.26 1.40 18.74
C CYS A 49 1.18 1.99 17.67
N ARG A 50 1.48 1.24 16.59
CA ARG A 50 2.28 1.70 15.46
C ARG A 50 1.71 2.98 14.84
N PHE A 51 0.42 2.99 14.54
CA PHE A 51 -0.21 4.14 13.89
C PHE A 51 -0.50 5.28 14.88
N LEU A 52 -0.80 4.99 16.14
CA LEU A 52 -0.96 6.02 17.17
C LEU A 52 0.34 6.82 17.36
N VAL A 53 1.45 6.12 17.56
CA VAL A 53 2.76 6.76 17.75
C VAL A 53 3.18 7.54 16.52
N ALA A 54 2.91 7.02 15.30
CA ALA A 54 3.14 7.75 14.06
C ALA A 54 2.29 9.04 13.97
N ALA A 55 1.00 8.96 14.30
CA ALA A 55 0.11 10.11 14.32
C ALA A 55 0.57 11.18 15.33
N LEU A 56 0.95 10.76 16.54
CA LEU A 56 1.47 11.65 17.57
C LEU A 56 2.78 12.32 17.16
N ALA A 57 3.72 11.57 16.57
CA ALA A 57 5.00 12.12 16.12
C ALA A 57 4.81 13.23 15.07
N ILE A 58 3.98 12.99 14.05
CA ILE A 58 3.69 14.02 13.03
C ILE A 58 2.86 15.16 13.65
N GLY A 59 1.89 14.81 14.50
CA GLY A 59 0.98 15.74 15.16
C GLY A 59 1.71 16.76 16.03
N LEU A 60 2.68 16.33 16.84
CA LEU A 60 3.52 17.19 17.66
C LEU A 60 4.33 18.17 16.80
N LEU A 61 4.89 17.70 15.68
CA LEU A 61 5.66 18.53 14.75
C LEU A 61 4.79 19.49 13.92
N SER A 62 3.49 19.22 13.83
CA SER A 62 2.58 19.95 12.95
C SER A 62 1.28 20.39 13.62
N TYR A 63 1.26 20.54 14.95
CA TYR A 63 0.05 20.85 15.74
C TYR A 63 -0.67 22.12 15.30
N GLN A 64 0.08 23.12 14.80
CA GLN A 64 -0.50 24.36 14.28
C GLN A 64 -1.36 24.11 13.03
N SER A 65 -1.02 23.12 12.20
CA SER A 65 -1.81 22.74 11.03
C SER A 65 -3.18 22.17 11.44
N LEU A 66 -3.22 21.37 12.51
CA LEU A 66 -4.45 20.72 12.99
C LEU A 66 -5.53 21.74 13.41
N LYS A 67 -5.15 22.95 13.87
CA LYS A 67 -6.10 24.01 14.19
C LYS A 67 -6.94 24.48 12.99
N ARG A 68 -6.49 24.16 11.77
CA ARG A 68 -7.16 24.54 10.50
C ARG A 68 -7.75 23.31 9.79
N THR A 69 -8.06 22.25 10.54
CA THR A 69 -8.69 21.05 9.98
C THR A 69 -10.09 21.38 9.48
N THR A 70 -10.38 20.97 8.25
CA THR A 70 -11.68 21.13 7.61
C THR A 70 -12.52 19.84 7.74
N LYS A 71 -13.83 19.94 7.47
CA LYS A 71 -14.70 18.75 7.38
C LYS A 71 -14.24 17.80 6.27
N ALA A 72 -13.72 18.32 5.17
CA ALA A 72 -13.18 17.50 4.07
C ALA A 72 -11.94 16.71 4.51
N ASP A 73 -11.03 17.35 5.27
CA ASP A 73 -9.86 16.65 5.85
C ASP A 73 -10.30 15.51 6.77
N LEU A 74 -11.34 15.75 7.60
CA LEU A 74 -11.83 14.75 8.55
C LEU A 74 -12.46 13.55 7.83
N ILE A 75 -13.32 13.79 6.83
CA ILE A 75 -13.97 12.72 6.05
C ILE A 75 -12.92 11.90 5.31
N ALA A 76 -11.96 12.56 4.64
CA ALA A 76 -10.87 11.90 3.95
C ALA A 76 -10.05 11.02 4.91
N ALA A 77 -9.67 11.58 6.06
CA ALA A 77 -8.87 10.89 7.07
C ALA A 77 -9.60 9.68 7.67
N MET A 78 -10.89 9.79 7.97
CA MET A 78 -11.69 8.66 8.46
C MET A 78 -11.78 7.54 7.43
N ALA A 79 -12.09 7.86 6.18
CA ALA A 79 -12.22 6.88 5.11
C ALA A 79 -10.88 6.16 4.84
N ILE A 80 -9.77 6.92 4.75
CA ILE A 80 -8.42 6.36 4.56
C ILE A 80 -8.00 5.57 5.81
N GLY A 81 -8.25 6.08 7.03
CA GLY A 81 -7.92 5.39 8.28
C GLY A 81 -8.64 4.06 8.44
N LEU A 82 -9.90 3.98 8.02
CA LEU A 82 -10.66 2.73 8.03
C LEU A 82 -10.06 1.71 7.05
N SER A 83 -9.70 2.14 5.83
CA SER A 83 -9.04 1.25 4.87
C SER A 83 -7.64 0.83 5.31
N ILE A 84 -6.86 1.71 5.95
CA ILE A 84 -5.59 1.36 6.59
C ILE A 84 -5.79 0.25 7.64
N THR A 85 -6.77 0.40 8.53
CA THR A 85 -7.04 -0.63 9.55
C THR A 85 -7.44 -1.95 8.92
N GLY A 86 -8.36 -1.94 7.96
CA GLY A 86 -8.79 -3.15 7.26
C GLY A 86 -7.64 -3.82 6.51
N GLY A 87 -6.79 -3.03 5.84
CA GLY A 87 -5.64 -3.53 5.10
C GLY A 87 -4.53 -4.04 6.00
N TYR A 88 -3.90 -3.15 6.75
CA TYR A 88 -2.76 -3.52 7.61
C TYR A 88 -3.15 -4.43 8.78
N GLY A 89 -4.37 -4.27 9.33
CA GLY A 89 -4.86 -5.13 10.39
C GLY A 89 -5.01 -6.57 9.91
N ALA A 90 -5.78 -6.81 8.84
CA ALA A 90 -5.97 -8.15 8.28
C ALA A 90 -4.65 -8.75 7.76
N GLN A 91 -3.78 -7.96 7.12
CA GLN A 91 -2.44 -8.38 6.71
C GLN A 91 -1.61 -8.83 7.92
N THR A 92 -1.61 -8.05 9.01
CA THR A 92 -0.84 -8.36 10.22
C THR A 92 -1.37 -9.61 10.92
N VAL A 93 -2.70 -9.81 10.97
CA VAL A 93 -3.31 -11.07 11.43
C VAL A 93 -2.86 -12.24 10.55
N GLY A 94 -2.88 -12.07 9.23
CA GLY A 94 -2.41 -13.09 8.29
C GLY A 94 -0.96 -13.50 8.52
N MET A 95 -0.09 -12.54 8.83
CA MET A 95 1.34 -12.76 9.09
C MET A 95 1.62 -13.61 10.35
N GLN A 96 0.65 -13.89 11.20
CA GLN A 96 0.82 -14.89 12.26
C GLN A 96 1.00 -16.31 11.66
N TYR A 97 0.39 -16.58 10.52
CA TYR A 97 0.28 -17.92 9.91
C TYR A 97 1.19 -18.14 8.70
N ILE A 98 1.71 -17.08 8.10
CA ILE A 98 2.56 -17.10 6.90
C ILE A 98 3.85 -16.32 7.13
N THR A 99 4.84 -16.48 6.25
CA THR A 99 6.11 -15.73 6.31
C THR A 99 5.92 -14.28 5.88
N SER A 100 6.88 -13.43 6.22
CA SER A 100 6.86 -12.03 5.82
C SER A 100 6.93 -11.87 4.30
N SER A 101 7.75 -12.69 3.64
CA SER A 101 7.89 -12.70 2.19
C SER A 101 6.61 -13.17 1.49
N GLU A 102 5.96 -14.25 1.97
CA GLU A 102 4.67 -14.70 1.43
C GLU A 102 3.61 -13.62 1.57
N SER A 103 3.52 -12.98 2.74
CA SER A 103 2.58 -11.88 2.96
C SER A 103 2.79 -10.74 1.97
N ALA A 104 4.03 -10.34 1.71
CA ALA A 104 4.34 -9.28 0.75
C ALA A 104 3.94 -9.64 -0.69
N PHE A 105 4.21 -10.89 -1.13
CA PHE A 105 3.80 -11.35 -2.47
C PHE A 105 2.28 -11.36 -2.62
N ILE A 106 1.55 -11.84 -1.62
CA ILE A 106 0.09 -11.87 -1.63
C ILE A 106 -0.47 -10.44 -1.63
N THR A 107 0.10 -9.58 -0.79
CA THR A 107 -0.32 -8.18 -0.68
C THR A 107 -0.22 -7.46 -2.02
N ALA A 108 0.76 -7.77 -2.84
CA ALA A 108 0.93 -7.16 -4.16
C ALA A 108 -0.28 -7.37 -5.12
N LEU A 109 -1.21 -8.26 -4.80
CA LEU A 109 -2.48 -8.39 -5.54
C LEU A 109 -3.33 -7.11 -5.51
N TYR A 110 -3.07 -6.16 -4.59
CA TYR A 110 -3.75 -4.86 -4.67
C TYR A 110 -3.48 -4.13 -5.99
N VAL A 111 -2.33 -4.39 -6.63
CA VAL A 111 -1.95 -3.71 -7.88
C VAL A 111 -2.97 -3.94 -9.00
N PRO A 112 -3.31 -5.17 -9.39
CA PRO A 112 -4.37 -5.39 -10.37
C PRO A 112 -5.76 -5.05 -9.83
N LEU A 113 -5.98 -5.08 -8.49
CA LEU A 113 -7.29 -4.74 -7.91
C LEU A 113 -7.63 -3.25 -8.07
N VAL A 114 -6.66 -2.34 -8.00
CA VAL A 114 -6.91 -0.90 -8.17
C VAL A 114 -7.66 -0.58 -9.46
N PRO A 115 -7.25 -0.99 -10.67
CA PRO A 115 -8.01 -0.70 -11.88
C PRO A 115 -9.36 -1.42 -11.94
N PHE A 116 -9.53 -2.60 -11.31
CA PHE A 116 -10.84 -3.26 -11.22
C PHE A 116 -11.81 -2.49 -10.31
N ILE A 117 -11.35 -2.01 -9.16
CA ILE A 117 -12.17 -1.18 -8.28
C ILE A 117 -12.53 0.15 -8.97
N LEU A 118 -11.58 0.78 -9.67
CA LEU A 118 -11.85 1.99 -10.46
C LEU A 118 -12.89 1.73 -11.56
N PHE A 119 -12.91 0.54 -12.16
CA PHE A 119 -13.96 0.15 -13.10
C PHE A 119 -15.32 0.02 -12.41
N LEU A 120 -15.40 -0.64 -11.27
CA LEU A 120 -16.66 -0.81 -10.54
C LEU A 120 -17.26 0.52 -10.09
N VAL A 121 -16.41 1.43 -9.57
CA VAL A 121 -16.86 2.72 -9.00
C VAL A 121 -17.02 3.79 -10.06
N PHE A 122 -16.06 3.94 -10.95
CA PHE A 122 -16.01 5.04 -11.93
C PHE A 122 -16.29 4.60 -13.37
N LYS A 123 -16.63 3.31 -13.60
CA LYS A 123 -16.89 2.72 -14.93
C LYS A 123 -15.72 2.84 -15.93
N LYS A 124 -14.48 3.03 -15.41
CA LYS A 124 -13.27 3.08 -16.24
C LYS A 124 -12.83 1.66 -16.56
N VAL A 125 -13.06 1.21 -17.80
CA VAL A 125 -12.72 -0.15 -18.24
C VAL A 125 -11.20 -0.39 -18.14
N PRO A 126 -10.76 -1.45 -17.42
CA PRO A 126 -9.35 -1.80 -17.33
C PRO A 126 -8.83 -2.27 -18.71
N HIS A 127 -7.56 -2.04 -18.95
CA HIS A 127 -6.92 -2.54 -20.17
C HIS A 127 -6.83 -4.08 -20.14
N TYR A 128 -6.94 -4.74 -21.30
CA TYR A 128 -6.93 -6.23 -21.37
C TYR A 128 -5.63 -6.83 -20.77
N MET A 129 -4.49 -6.15 -20.89
CA MET A 129 -3.24 -6.57 -20.26
C MET A 129 -3.33 -6.58 -18.72
N THR A 130 -4.11 -5.68 -18.12
CA THR A 130 -4.39 -5.70 -16.68
C THR A 130 -5.14 -6.98 -16.29
N CYS A 131 -6.09 -7.44 -17.10
CA CYS A 131 -6.82 -8.69 -16.86
C CYS A 131 -5.89 -9.91 -16.97
N ILE A 132 -5.03 -9.96 -18.01
CA ILE A 132 -4.04 -11.02 -18.19
C ILE A 132 -3.04 -11.03 -17.03
N GLY A 133 -2.51 -9.87 -16.66
CA GLY A 133 -1.58 -9.74 -15.56
C GLY A 133 -2.18 -10.16 -14.22
N ALA A 134 -3.45 -9.80 -13.96
CA ALA A 134 -4.17 -10.24 -12.77
C ALA A 134 -4.34 -11.76 -12.71
N LEU A 135 -4.66 -12.40 -13.84
CA LEU A 135 -4.78 -13.85 -13.93
C LEU A 135 -3.43 -14.54 -13.63
N VAL A 136 -2.35 -14.06 -14.24
CA VAL A 136 -0.99 -14.61 -14.01
C VAL A 136 -0.56 -14.41 -12.55
N ALA A 137 -0.84 -13.23 -11.96
CA ALA A 137 -0.55 -12.96 -10.56
C ALA A 137 -1.36 -13.89 -9.63
N PHE A 138 -2.62 -14.14 -9.94
CA PHE A 138 -3.46 -15.07 -9.18
C PHE A 138 -2.96 -16.52 -9.28
N MET A 139 -2.53 -16.97 -10.47
CA MET A 139 -1.90 -18.28 -10.62
C MET A 139 -0.60 -18.36 -9.80
N GLY A 140 0.19 -17.29 -9.80
CA GLY A 140 1.39 -17.16 -8.97
C GLY A 140 1.06 -17.30 -7.47
N LEU A 141 -0.04 -16.68 -7.00
CA LEU A 141 -0.51 -16.83 -5.63
C LEU A 141 -0.87 -18.29 -5.29
N VAL A 142 -1.57 -18.98 -6.18
CA VAL A 142 -1.93 -20.40 -5.97
C VAL A 142 -0.67 -21.26 -5.86
N VAL A 143 0.33 -21.07 -6.72
CA VAL A 143 1.60 -21.78 -6.69
C VAL A 143 2.38 -21.44 -5.42
N LEU A 144 2.42 -20.16 -5.01
CA LEU A 144 3.09 -19.69 -3.81
C LEU A 144 2.48 -20.33 -2.55
N SER A 145 1.16 -20.41 -2.48
CA SER A 145 0.43 -20.96 -1.33
C SER A 145 0.44 -22.48 -1.26
N GLY A 146 0.63 -23.19 -2.37
CA GLY A 146 0.61 -24.64 -2.47
C GLY A 146 1.99 -25.31 -2.57
N GLY A 147 3.07 -24.50 -2.69
CA GLY A 147 4.41 -24.99 -3.04
C GLY A 147 5.28 -25.49 -1.88
N GLY A 148 4.76 -25.56 -0.66
CA GLY A 148 5.49 -26.14 0.48
C GLY A 148 5.57 -27.66 0.40
N SER A 149 6.74 -28.23 0.74
CA SER A 149 7.05 -29.67 0.66
C SER A 149 6.22 -30.60 1.56
N ASN A 150 5.29 -30.06 2.33
CA ASN A 150 4.32 -30.78 3.15
C ASN A 150 2.92 -30.22 2.90
N SER A 151 2.31 -30.54 1.75
CA SER A 151 0.87 -30.33 1.45
C SER A 151 0.20 -29.15 2.19
N GLN A 152 0.88 -28.00 2.30
CA GLN A 152 0.29 -26.83 2.89
C GLN A 152 -0.73 -26.27 1.88
N THR A 153 -1.95 -26.78 2.04
CA THR A 153 -3.15 -26.18 1.50
C THR A 153 -3.19 -24.72 1.92
N MET A 154 -3.77 -23.87 1.08
CA MET A 154 -4.05 -22.48 1.40
C MET A 154 -4.60 -22.36 2.82
N ASN A 155 -3.85 -21.74 3.73
CA ASN A 155 -4.23 -21.60 5.14
C ASN A 155 -4.95 -20.27 5.37
N PHE A 156 -5.50 -20.08 6.57
CA PHE A 156 -6.19 -18.85 6.97
C PHE A 156 -5.36 -17.60 6.71
N GLY A 157 -4.03 -17.65 6.95
CA GLY A 157 -3.12 -16.51 6.73
C GLY A 157 -3.07 -16.06 5.27
N HIS A 158 -3.06 -16.99 4.32
CA HIS A 158 -3.11 -16.64 2.89
C HIS A 158 -4.43 -15.96 2.53
N ILE A 159 -5.55 -16.49 3.01
CA ILE A 159 -6.90 -15.97 2.70
C ILE A 159 -7.07 -14.57 3.28
N ILE A 160 -6.78 -14.37 4.55
CA ILE A 160 -6.99 -13.07 5.21
C ILE A 160 -6.05 -12.00 4.66
N THR A 161 -4.80 -12.37 4.30
CA THR A 161 -3.87 -11.47 3.63
C THR A 161 -4.36 -11.13 2.22
N ALA A 162 -4.90 -12.08 1.47
CA ALA A 162 -5.49 -11.79 0.15
C ALA A 162 -6.70 -10.87 0.28
N LEU A 163 -7.57 -11.05 1.26
CA LEU A 163 -8.70 -10.15 1.52
C LEU A 163 -8.24 -8.74 1.92
N SER A 164 -7.14 -8.62 2.66
CA SER A 164 -6.57 -7.32 3.05
C SER A 164 -6.21 -6.44 1.85
N THR A 165 -5.88 -7.05 0.70
CA THR A 165 -5.50 -6.34 -0.53
C THR A 165 -6.62 -5.46 -1.09
N ILE A 166 -7.87 -5.82 -0.82
CA ILE A 166 -9.04 -5.01 -1.21
C ILE A 166 -9.01 -3.68 -0.46
N ALA A 167 -8.78 -3.71 0.86
CA ALA A 167 -8.71 -2.51 1.67
C ALA A 167 -7.49 -1.65 1.31
N LEU A 168 -6.34 -2.27 1.03
CA LEU A 168 -5.13 -1.56 0.57
C LEU A 168 -5.33 -0.92 -0.82
N ALA A 169 -6.01 -1.59 -1.74
CA ALA A 169 -6.37 -1.00 -3.03
C ALA A 169 -7.31 0.20 -2.86
N ILE A 170 -8.28 0.11 -1.94
CA ILE A 170 -9.18 1.22 -1.59
C ILE A 170 -8.39 2.37 -0.98
N GLU A 171 -7.42 2.13 -0.08
CA GLU A 171 -6.53 3.14 0.48
C GLU A 171 -5.84 3.96 -0.62
N ILE A 172 -5.19 3.27 -1.57
CA ILE A 172 -4.48 3.90 -2.69
C ILE A 172 -5.42 4.79 -3.51
N ILE A 173 -6.65 4.32 -3.77
CA ILE A 173 -7.67 5.07 -4.52
C ILE A 173 -8.13 6.28 -3.74
N LEU A 174 -8.44 6.13 -2.45
CA LEU A 174 -8.91 7.21 -1.58
C LEU A 174 -7.85 8.31 -1.42
N ILE A 175 -6.57 7.93 -1.22
CA ILE A 175 -5.47 8.90 -1.15
C ILE A 175 -5.42 9.72 -2.45
N SER A 176 -5.40 9.08 -3.62
CA SER A 176 -5.36 9.79 -4.91
C SER A 176 -6.60 10.64 -5.15
N HIS A 177 -7.77 10.22 -4.66
CA HIS A 177 -9.02 10.95 -4.81
C HIS A 177 -9.06 12.22 -3.95
N PHE A 178 -8.67 12.12 -2.68
CA PHE A 178 -8.77 13.23 -1.73
C PHE A 178 -7.56 14.17 -1.76
N ALA A 179 -6.34 13.66 -2.02
CA ALA A 179 -5.10 14.42 -1.91
C ALA A 179 -5.08 15.79 -2.63
N PRO A 180 -5.71 16.00 -3.81
CA PRO A 180 -5.73 17.31 -4.45
C PRO A 180 -6.50 18.38 -3.67
N ASN A 181 -7.51 18.02 -2.89
CA ASN A 181 -8.50 18.90 -2.31
C ASN A 181 -8.41 19.06 -0.78
N VAL A 182 -7.42 18.47 -0.14
CA VAL A 182 -7.27 18.42 1.32
C VAL A 182 -5.92 18.94 1.79
N ASN A 183 -5.83 19.24 3.08
CA ASN A 183 -4.55 19.53 3.71
C ASN A 183 -3.82 18.19 4.02
N LEU A 184 -2.77 17.90 3.24
CA LEU A 184 -2.03 16.64 3.32
C LEU A 184 -1.51 16.32 4.72
N LYS A 185 -1.00 17.33 5.47
CA LYS A 185 -0.50 17.12 6.83
C LYS A 185 -1.63 16.71 7.78
N ASN A 186 -2.74 17.43 7.72
CA ASN A 186 -3.90 17.16 8.58
C ASN A 186 -4.46 15.78 8.29
N VAL A 187 -4.65 15.44 7.00
CA VAL A 187 -5.16 14.14 6.60
C VAL A 187 -4.20 13.03 7.02
N THR A 188 -2.89 13.19 6.82
CA THR A 188 -1.94 12.14 7.23
C THR A 188 -1.94 11.90 8.74
N ILE A 189 -2.00 12.96 9.56
CA ILE A 189 -2.07 12.82 11.01
C ILE A 189 -3.37 12.12 11.41
N LEU A 190 -4.49 12.62 10.90
CA LEU A 190 -5.82 12.15 11.28
C LEU A 190 -6.11 10.73 10.75
N GLN A 191 -5.68 10.37 9.54
CA GLN A 191 -5.86 9.00 9.01
C GLN A 191 -5.11 7.96 9.84
N LEU A 192 -3.88 8.28 10.29
CA LEU A 192 -3.11 7.41 11.18
C LEU A 192 -3.74 7.34 12.58
N PHE A 193 -4.26 8.45 13.08
CA PHE A 193 -5.00 8.48 14.35
C PHE A 193 -6.28 7.63 14.26
N PHE A 194 -7.10 7.80 13.22
CA PHE A 194 -8.29 6.98 13.02
C PHE A 194 -7.95 5.52 12.78
N ALA A 195 -6.87 5.22 12.04
CA ALA A 195 -6.40 3.85 11.88
C ALA A 195 -6.05 3.21 13.23
N ALA A 196 -5.39 3.94 14.12
CA ALA A 196 -5.11 3.47 15.47
C ALA A 196 -6.39 3.24 16.29
N VAL A 197 -7.33 4.19 16.26
CA VAL A 197 -8.62 4.08 16.97
C VAL A 197 -9.41 2.86 16.47
N PHE A 198 -9.54 2.70 15.16
CA PHE A 198 -10.26 1.56 14.59
C PHE A 198 -9.56 0.23 14.89
N ALA A 199 -8.22 0.20 14.90
CA ALA A 199 -7.48 -1.00 15.28
C ALA A 199 -7.71 -1.36 16.76
N PHE A 200 -7.69 -0.39 17.68
CA PHE A 200 -8.04 -0.64 19.10
C PHE A 200 -9.47 -1.14 19.27
N ILE A 201 -10.44 -0.57 18.54
CA ILE A 201 -11.83 -1.03 18.56
C ILE A 201 -11.94 -2.46 18.01
N SER A 202 -11.08 -2.83 17.06
CA SER A 202 -11.09 -4.15 16.43
C SER A 202 -10.46 -5.26 17.30
N MET A 203 -9.65 -4.91 18.32
CA MET A 203 -9.00 -5.90 19.19
C MET A 203 -9.99 -6.93 19.78
N PRO A 204 -11.06 -6.54 20.49
CA PRO A 204 -12.01 -7.50 21.04
C PRO A 204 -12.76 -8.29 19.96
N ILE A 205 -12.94 -7.72 18.77
CA ILE A 205 -13.64 -8.39 17.64
C ILE A 205 -12.82 -9.58 17.11
N VAL A 206 -11.48 -9.45 17.10
CA VAL A 206 -10.58 -10.52 16.68
C VAL A 206 -10.11 -11.42 17.84
N GLY A 207 -10.67 -11.24 19.03
CA GLY A 207 -10.36 -12.05 20.22
C GLY A 207 -9.12 -11.60 20.98
N GLU A 208 -8.59 -10.40 20.73
CA GLU A 208 -7.47 -9.81 21.49
C GLU A 208 -8.00 -9.09 22.73
N THR A 209 -8.01 -9.74 23.87
CA THR A 209 -8.51 -9.21 25.14
C THR A 209 -7.41 -8.84 26.12
N GLU A 210 -6.21 -9.34 25.90
CA GLU A 210 -5.07 -9.13 26.80
C GLU A 210 -4.08 -8.16 26.17
N LEU A 211 -3.49 -7.30 27.00
CA LEU A 211 -2.39 -6.44 26.59
C LEU A 211 -1.08 -7.23 26.64
N PRO A 212 -0.16 -6.98 25.70
CA PRO A 212 1.14 -7.64 25.72
C PRO A 212 1.96 -7.22 26.94
N GLU A 213 2.83 -8.10 27.41
CA GLU A 213 3.79 -7.78 28.45
C GLU A 213 4.71 -6.62 28.00
N PHE A 214 5.05 -5.77 28.95
CA PHE A 214 5.95 -4.66 28.66
C PHE A 214 7.33 -5.18 28.26
N SER A 215 7.82 -4.69 27.13
CA SER A 215 9.16 -5.01 26.61
C SER A 215 9.80 -3.79 25.93
N TRP A 216 11.04 -3.45 26.31
CA TRP A 216 11.79 -2.42 25.61
C TRP A 216 12.04 -2.76 24.13
N ALA A 217 12.14 -4.06 23.79
CA ALA A 217 12.25 -4.50 22.42
C ALA A 217 10.97 -4.15 21.63
N LEU A 218 9.78 -4.42 22.21
CA LEU A 218 8.50 -4.04 21.60
C LEU A 218 8.38 -2.52 21.41
N VAL A 219 8.78 -1.74 22.42
CA VAL A 219 8.79 -0.26 22.33
C VAL A 219 9.69 0.22 21.20
N GLY A 220 10.89 -0.33 21.08
CA GLY A 220 11.84 0.00 20.00
C GLY A 220 11.31 -0.36 18.61
N ILE A 221 10.70 -1.54 18.47
CA ILE A 221 10.09 -2.01 17.21
C ILE A 221 8.92 -1.11 16.82
N ILE A 222 7.99 -0.86 17.73
CA ILE A 222 6.84 0.03 17.48
C ILE A 222 7.34 1.43 17.12
N GLY A 223 8.31 1.99 17.86
CA GLY A 223 8.87 3.29 17.56
C GLY A 223 9.49 3.40 16.16
N GLY A 224 10.33 2.43 15.80
CA GLY A 224 10.95 2.37 14.47
C GLY A 224 9.93 2.22 13.33
N LEU A 225 8.96 1.31 13.50
CA LEU A 225 7.89 1.11 12.52
C LEU A 225 6.93 2.30 12.44
N SER A 226 6.69 2.99 13.55
CA SER A 226 5.88 4.22 13.57
C SER A 226 6.53 5.31 12.74
N MET A 227 7.84 5.49 12.88
CA MET A 227 8.60 6.45 12.07
C MET A 227 8.58 6.07 10.59
N ALA A 228 8.80 4.80 10.26
CA ALA A 228 8.67 4.30 8.89
C ALA A 228 7.26 4.55 8.34
N SER A 229 6.20 4.25 9.11
CA SER A 229 4.81 4.50 8.72
C SER A 229 4.52 5.98 8.49
N ALA A 230 5.03 6.86 9.35
CA ALA A 230 4.89 8.29 9.20
C ALA A 230 5.52 8.78 7.88
N ILE A 231 6.74 8.35 7.58
CA ILE A 231 7.43 8.70 6.33
C ILE A 231 6.70 8.15 5.11
N ILE A 232 6.29 6.88 5.14
CA ILE A 232 5.55 6.22 4.06
C ILE A 232 4.27 6.99 3.78
N GLN A 233 3.42 7.20 4.78
CA GLN A 233 2.11 7.82 4.61
C GLN A 233 2.19 9.30 4.20
N LEU A 234 3.15 10.06 4.75
CA LEU A 234 3.40 11.43 4.29
C LEU A 234 3.82 11.47 2.83
N THR A 235 4.69 10.55 2.42
CA THR A 235 5.18 10.48 1.04
C THR A 235 4.07 10.04 0.08
N MET A 236 3.25 9.04 0.46
CA MET A 236 2.11 8.58 -0.33
C MET A 236 1.10 9.72 -0.56
N ASN A 237 0.65 10.38 0.51
CA ASN A 237 -0.28 11.50 0.42
C ASN A 237 0.28 12.65 -0.44
N TRP A 238 1.57 12.96 -0.31
CA TRP A 238 2.22 14.00 -1.10
C TRP A 238 2.35 13.61 -2.57
N ALA A 239 2.85 12.42 -2.86
CA ALA A 239 3.16 12.00 -4.22
C ALA A 239 1.88 11.70 -5.03
N GLN A 240 0.89 11.06 -4.43
CA GLN A 240 -0.39 10.74 -5.08
C GLN A 240 -1.27 11.97 -5.32
N ARG A 241 -0.86 13.13 -4.88
CA ARG A 241 -1.47 14.40 -5.31
C ARG A 241 -1.28 14.66 -6.81
N SER A 242 -0.18 14.16 -7.38
CA SER A 242 0.19 14.33 -8.80
C SER A 242 0.35 12.99 -9.54
N VAL A 243 0.37 11.88 -8.81
CA VAL A 243 0.46 10.53 -9.37
C VAL A 243 -0.88 9.85 -9.15
N ASP A 244 -1.50 9.41 -10.24
CA ASP A 244 -2.78 8.69 -10.16
C ASP A 244 -2.66 7.33 -9.47
N SER A 245 -3.78 6.81 -8.96
CA SER A 245 -3.82 5.57 -8.17
C SER A 245 -3.30 4.35 -8.93
N SER A 246 -3.57 4.25 -10.25
CA SER A 246 -3.07 3.14 -11.05
C SER A 246 -1.54 3.19 -11.17
N THR A 247 -0.99 4.37 -11.49
CA THR A 247 0.47 4.57 -11.57
C THR A 247 1.15 4.35 -10.22
N ALA A 248 0.53 4.79 -9.12
CA ALA A 248 1.04 4.58 -7.77
C ALA A 248 1.08 3.08 -7.44
N ALA A 249 0.00 2.34 -7.70
CA ALA A 249 -0.06 0.89 -7.48
C ALA A 249 1.03 0.12 -8.23
N ILE A 250 1.33 0.54 -9.48
CA ILE A 250 2.42 -0.01 -10.28
C ILE A 250 3.78 0.15 -9.60
N ILE A 251 4.06 1.37 -9.15
CA ILE A 251 5.33 1.66 -8.48
C ILE A 251 5.45 0.82 -7.22
N TYR A 252 4.35 0.66 -6.50
CA TYR A 252 4.30 -0.17 -5.28
C TYR A 252 4.51 -1.67 -5.55
N ALA A 253 4.35 -2.15 -6.79
CA ALA A 253 4.69 -3.51 -7.17
C ALA A 253 6.19 -3.86 -6.94
N GLY A 254 7.04 -2.89 -6.68
CA GLY A 254 8.41 -3.09 -6.22
C GLY A 254 8.53 -3.63 -4.79
N GLU A 255 7.49 -3.46 -3.95
CA GLU A 255 7.48 -3.85 -2.53
C GLU A 255 7.81 -5.34 -2.31
N PRO A 256 7.15 -6.32 -2.97
CA PRO A 256 7.42 -7.74 -2.73
C PRO A 256 8.83 -8.15 -3.13
N VAL A 257 9.46 -7.46 -4.09
CA VAL A 257 10.85 -7.72 -4.47
C VAL A 257 11.78 -7.40 -3.30
N TRP A 258 11.61 -6.22 -2.69
CA TRP A 258 12.39 -5.81 -1.53
C TRP A 258 12.09 -6.67 -0.30
N ALA A 259 10.82 -7.02 -0.06
CA ALA A 259 10.43 -7.90 1.02
C ALA A 259 11.07 -9.29 0.87
N GLY A 260 11.09 -9.85 -0.33
CA GLY A 260 11.74 -11.13 -0.60
C GLY A 260 13.27 -11.08 -0.40
N ILE A 261 13.94 -10.01 -0.84
CA ILE A 261 15.39 -9.82 -0.62
C ILE A 261 15.71 -9.69 0.87
N ILE A 262 14.97 -8.81 1.57
CA ILE A 262 15.20 -8.54 3.00
C ILE A 262 14.81 -9.76 3.85
N GLY A 263 13.70 -10.45 3.52
CA GLY A 263 13.30 -11.70 4.17
C GLY A 263 14.37 -12.78 4.03
N ARG A 264 14.99 -12.90 2.84
CA ARG A 264 16.10 -13.84 2.63
C ARG A 264 17.32 -13.51 3.49
N ILE A 265 17.66 -12.22 3.61
CA ILE A 265 18.77 -11.76 4.48
C ILE A 265 18.43 -12.04 5.95
N ALA A 266 17.17 -11.88 6.34
CA ALA A 266 16.68 -12.17 7.69
C ALA A 266 16.58 -13.68 8.00
N GLY A 267 16.93 -14.57 7.06
CA GLY A 267 16.97 -16.01 7.26
C GLY A 267 15.71 -16.76 6.80
N GLU A 268 14.73 -16.11 6.22
CA GLU A 268 13.58 -16.79 5.62
C GLU A 268 14.03 -17.64 4.43
N ARG A 269 13.61 -18.90 4.43
CA ARG A 269 13.89 -19.84 3.34
C ARG A 269 12.58 -20.28 2.71
N LEU A 270 12.22 -19.62 1.62
CA LEU A 270 11.08 -20.05 0.83
C LEU A 270 11.41 -21.32 0.03
N PRO A 271 10.51 -22.31 -0.01
CA PRO A 271 10.62 -23.44 -0.92
C PRO A 271 10.72 -23.00 -2.37
N ALA A 272 11.33 -23.79 -3.24
CA ALA A 272 11.50 -23.46 -4.67
C ALA A 272 10.16 -23.13 -5.37
N MET A 273 9.10 -23.87 -5.02
CA MET A 273 7.75 -23.60 -5.56
C MET A 273 7.18 -22.26 -5.10
N ALA A 274 7.41 -21.86 -3.84
CA ALA A 274 7.00 -20.56 -3.35
C ALA A 274 7.78 -19.43 -4.05
N LEU A 275 9.08 -19.63 -4.33
CA LEU A 275 9.86 -18.68 -5.14
C LEU A 275 9.31 -18.59 -6.58
N LEU A 276 8.97 -19.71 -7.21
CA LEU A 276 8.35 -19.74 -8.52
C LEU A 276 7.00 -18.98 -8.51
N GLY A 277 6.17 -19.22 -7.50
CA GLY A 277 4.91 -18.49 -7.30
C GLY A 277 5.13 -16.99 -7.17
N GLY A 278 6.12 -16.57 -6.36
CA GLY A 278 6.50 -15.17 -6.21
C GLY A 278 6.96 -14.53 -7.51
N VAL A 279 7.77 -15.22 -8.30
CA VAL A 279 8.20 -14.79 -9.64
C VAL A 279 6.99 -14.62 -10.58
N LEU A 280 6.05 -15.57 -10.57
CA LEU A 280 4.81 -15.46 -11.36
C LEU A 280 3.96 -14.26 -10.93
N VAL A 281 3.84 -13.98 -9.63
CA VAL A 281 3.17 -12.77 -9.15
C VAL A 281 3.82 -11.54 -9.75
N VAL A 282 5.15 -11.39 -9.63
CA VAL A 282 5.88 -10.24 -10.18
C VAL A 282 5.71 -10.12 -11.69
N ILE A 283 5.79 -11.24 -12.43
CA ILE A 283 5.54 -11.26 -13.88
C ILE A 283 4.10 -10.78 -14.17
N GLY A 284 3.11 -11.28 -13.44
CA GLY A 284 1.72 -10.86 -13.58
C GLY A 284 1.54 -9.37 -13.37
N LEU A 285 2.20 -8.80 -12.34
CA LEU A 285 2.20 -7.37 -12.07
C LEU A 285 2.80 -6.58 -13.22
N LEU A 286 3.96 -6.99 -13.73
CA LEU A 286 4.61 -6.35 -14.88
C LEU A 286 3.75 -6.44 -16.15
N LEU A 287 3.12 -7.58 -16.41
CA LEU A 287 2.20 -7.75 -17.54
C LEU A 287 0.98 -6.84 -17.43
N SER A 288 0.44 -6.65 -16.22
CA SER A 288 -0.71 -5.78 -15.99
C SER A 288 -0.45 -4.33 -16.41
N GLU A 289 0.83 -3.96 -16.48
CA GLU A 289 1.31 -2.61 -16.78
C GLU A 289 1.70 -2.40 -18.24
N LEU A 290 1.84 -3.47 -19.03
CA LEU A 290 2.13 -3.35 -20.44
C LEU A 290 0.95 -2.70 -21.17
N ARG A 291 1.01 -1.39 -21.30
CA ARG A 291 0.09 -0.63 -22.15
C ARG A 291 0.76 -0.41 -23.49
N PRO A 292 0.33 -1.08 -24.57
CA PRO A 292 0.78 -0.68 -25.90
C PRO A 292 0.42 0.79 -26.06
N LYS A 293 1.43 1.61 -26.40
CA LYS A 293 1.22 3.04 -26.69
C LYS A 293 0.07 3.12 -27.70
N ARG A 294 -1.09 3.60 -27.28
CA ARG A 294 -2.14 3.99 -28.21
C ARG A 294 -1.48 4.99 -29.15
N LYS A 295 -1.31 4.64 -30.45
CA LYS A 295 -0.97 5.62 -31.47
C LYS A 295 -1.94 6.78 -31.23
N LYS A 296 -1.43 7.97 -30.88
CA LYS A 296 -2.24 9.19 -30.96
C LYS A 296 -2.80 9.16 -32.37
N ALA A 297 -4.11 8.92 -32.51
CA ALA A 297 -4.77 9.27 -33.74
C ALA A 297 -4.40 10.75 -33.91
N LEU A 298 -3.68 11.05 -34.96
CA LEU A 298 -3.46 12.42 -35.39
C LEU A 298 -4.86 12.99 -35.54
N ILE A 299 -5.28 13.74 -34.54
CA ILE A 299 -6.42 14.65 -34.70
C ILE A 299 -5.83 15.67 -35.64
N GLU A 300 -6.06 15.48 -36.94
CA GLU A 300 -5.81 16.48 -37.96
C GLU A 300 -6.50 17.73 -37.44
N THR A 301 -5.71 18.76 -37.19
CA THR A 301 -6.25 20.02 -36.74
C THR A 301 -7.19 20.55 -37.87
N PRO A 302 -8.27 21.22 -37.53
CA PRO A 302 -9.16 21.80 -38.55
C PRO A 302 -8.43 22.62 -39.62
N ALA A 303 -7.24 23.13 -39.32
CA ALA A 303 -6.34 23.85 -40.24
C ALA A 303 -5.69 22.91 -41.27
N GLU A 304 -5.36 21.67 -40.94
CA GLU A 304 -4.82 20.68 -41.88
C GLU A 304 -5.89 20.16 -42.83
N GLN A 305 -7.11 19.95 -42.31
CA GLN A 305 -8.26 19.53 -43.15
C GLN A 305 -8.65 20.58 -44.17
N VAL A 306 -8.51 21.89 -43.85
CA VAL A 306 -8.75 22.99 -44.77
C VAL A 306 -7.66 23.06 -45.82
N LYS A 307 -6.40 22.74 -45.49
CA LYS A 307 -5.29 22.75 -46.44
C LYS A 307 -5.41 21.64 -47.51
N ASP A 308 -5.78 20.43 -47.07
CA ASP A 308 -6.01 19.28 -47.96
C ASP A 308 -7.27 19.47 -48.86
N ALA A 309 -8.23 20.29 -48.44
CA ALA A 309 -9.41 20.64 -49.23
C ALA A 309 -9.14 21.73 -50.27
N LEU A 310 -8.09 22.53 -50.09
CA LEU A 310 -7.68 23.60 -51.05
C LEU A 310 -6.65 23.10 -52.07
N GLU A 311 -6.01 21.95 -51.86
CA GLU A 311 -5.05 21.34 -52.77
C GLU A 311 -5.69 20.30 -53.74
N LYS A 312 -7.00 20.04 -53.60
CA LYS A 312 -7.84 19.25 -54.53
C LYS A 312 -8.73 20.13 -55.37
#